data_42f990439e03886131d22d1e6499e625
#
_entry.id   42f990439e03886131d22d1e6499e625
#
_cell.length_a   1.000
_cell.length_b   1.000
_cell.length_c   1.000
_cell.angle_alpha   90.00
_cell.angle_beta   90.00
_cell.angle_gamma   90.00
#
_symmetry.space_group_name_H-M   'P 1'
#
loop_
_entity.id
_entity.type
_entity.pdbx_description
1 polymer ?
#
loop_
_entity_poly.entity_id
_entity_poly.type
_entity_poly.pdbx_seq_one_letter_code
_entity_poly.pdbx_strand_id
1 'polypeptide(L)'
;MVDGGSLENCWAATSRGFESLRLRFMIRRIIGIVLTLFAFASLADAQGAGEKFVFTPQSTAQAQFAGYYVALEQGFYAEEGLDVEIAHPYATTSAVDNIRAGVCQATILPLSLAMRTIDGGLPLVNILQTSMNSATVIISRWGDDPLTLRGARVAAFRAGFGQLARSFAEMENLDYEWIQAASVKNIFIAGAVDATLARSYDEYYQLLQTRIIQPDTGIYRFEDHEYNVQQEGVYVTRAYYETHRAQAEAFARASRLGWEWADEHPQETLDLVMRYVREFRIPTNRTLQELMLKEVIRLQHDHDSGEKEFRLRPDMVDKANEMLEQAGMISRRITCEDLLP
;
A
#
# COMPACT_ATOMS: atom_id res chain seq x y z
N MET A 1 -39.98 5.27 -93.56
CA MET A 1 -38.73 5.08 -92.81
C MET A 1 -38.65 6.19 -91.82
N VAL A 2 -38.94 5.91 -90.54
CA VAL A 2 -38.81 6.86 -89.44
C VAL A 2 -37.93 6.19 -88.38
N ASP A 3 -36.93 6.94 -88.02
CA ASP A 3 -35.74 6.57 -87.30
C ASP A 3 -35.99 6.09 -85.86
N GLY A 4 -35.54 4.88 -85.55
CA GLY A 4 -35.72 4.22 -84.26
C GLY A 4 -34.55 4.51 -83.26
N GLY A 5 -34.06 5.73 -83.18
CA GLY A 5 -32.86 6.04 -82.41
C GLY A 5 -33.04 6.81 -81.11
N SER A 6 -34.27 7.11 -80.64
CA SER A 6 -34.51 8.11 -79.60
C SER A 6 -34.97 7.58 -78.22
N LEU A 7 -35.27 6.30 -78.05
CA LEU A 7 -35.77 5.81 -76.75
C LEU A 7 -34.76 5.08 -75.85
N GLU A 8 -33.68 4.55 -76.44
CA GLU A 8 -32.68 3.85 -75.64
C GLU A 8 -31.76 4.80 -74.81
N ASN A 9 -31.55 6.04 -75.32
CA ASN A 9 -30.70 7.01 -74.61
C ASN A 9 -31.36 7.69 -73.40
N CYS A 10 -32.71 7.60 -73.31
CA CYS A 10 -33.44 8.17 -72.15
C CYS A 10 -33.41 7.30 -70.91
N TRP A 11 -33.33 5.96 -71.10
CA TRP A 11 -33.28 4.99 -69.98
C TRP A 11 -31.89 4.84 -69.38
N ALA A 12 -30.81 5.02 -70.09
CA ALA A 12 -29.44 4.95 -69.66
C ALA A 12 -29.02 6.19 -68.77
N ALA A 13 -29.65 7.34 -69.02
CA ALA A 13 -29.39 8.56 -68.26
C ALA A 13 -30.07 8.57 -66.90
N THR A 14 -31.25 7.94 -66.75
CA THR A 14 -32.01 7.83 -65.49
C THR A 14 -31.41 6.81 -64.54
N SER A 15 -30.93 5.65 -65.04
CA SER A 15 -30.30 4.65 -64.19
C SER A 15 -28.98 5.10 -63.55
N ARG A 16 -28.14 5.81 -64.28
CA ARG A 16 -26.90 6.35 -63.75
C ARG A 16 -27.10 7.49 -62.71
N GLY A 17 -28.17 8.25 -62.84
CA GLY A 17 -28.56 9.27 -61.86
C GLY A 17 -29.03 8.65 -60.52
N PHE A 18 -29.73 7.56 -60.57
CA PHE A 18 -30.25 6.88 -59.37
C PHE A 18 -29.13 6.13 -58.60
N GLU A 19 -28.20 5.49 -59.26
CA GLU A 19 -27.06 4.83 -58.60
C GLU A 19 -26.12 5.86 -57.92
N SER A 20 -25.87 7.00 -58.53
CA SER A 20 -25.03 8.07 -57.97
C SER A 20 -25.67 8.71 -56.71
N LEU A 21 -26.99 8.81 -56.66
CA LEU A 21 -27.74 9.30 -55.48
C LEU A 21 -27.72 8.29 -54.33
N ARG A 22 -27.91 7.00 -54.60
CA ARG A 22 -27.80 5.95 -53.57
C ARG A 22 -26.39 5.86 -53.00
N LEU A 23 -25.35 5.95 -53.81
CA LEU A 23 -23.97 5.92 -53.39
C LEU A 23 -23.64 7.14 -52.53
N ARG A 24 -24.10 8.35 -52.91
CA ARG A 24 -23.92 9.57 -52.11
C ARG A 24 -24.64 9.53 -50.75
N PHE A 25 -25.84 8.92 -50.72
CA PHE A 25 -26.57 8.73 -49.44
C PHE A 25 -25.91 7.67 -48.56
N MET A 26 -25.37 6.59 -49.11
CA MET A 26 -24.62 5.58 -48.37
C MET A 26 -23.31 6.13 -47.81
N ILE A 27 -22.55 6.87 -48.62
CA ILE A 27 -21.31 7.52 -48.18
C ILE A 27 -21.58 8.54 -47.08
N ARG A 28 -22.64 9.36 -47.17
CA ARG A 28 -23.01 10.30 -46.11
C ARG A 28 -23.44 9.61 -44.80
N ARG A 29 -24.12 8.46 -44.88
CA ARG A 29 -24.45 7.66 -43.70
C ARG A 29 -23.22 7.02 -43.06
N ILE A 30 -22.29 6.50 -43.84
CA ILE A 30 -21.04 5.92 -43.34
C ILE A 30 -20.16 7.00 -42.73
N ILE A 31 -20.02 8.17 -43.37
CA ILE A 31 -19.29 9.31 -42.80
C ILE A 31 -19.96 9.79 -41.51
N GLY A 32 -21.29 9.84 -41.41
CA GLY A 32 -22.02 10.20 -40.23
C GLY A 32 -21.80 9.20 -39.07
N ILE A 33 -21.79 7.90 -39.36
CA ILE A 33 -21.53 6.85 -38.37
C ILE A 33 -20.06 6.87 -37.91
N VAL A 34 -19.09 7.08 -38.82
CA VAL A 34 -17.69 7.20 -38.50
C VAL A 34 -17.43 8.45 -37.65
N LEU A 35 -18.03 9.60 -37.97
CA LEU A 35 -17.92 10.82 -37.20
C LEU A 35 -18.58 10.70 -35.81
N THR A 36 -19.70 9.98 -35.67
CA THR A 36 -20.29 9.71 -34.35
C THR A 36 -19.46 8.73 -33.54
N LEU A 37 -18.85 7.71 -34.14
CA LEU A 37 -17.94 6.80 -33.44
C LEU A 37 -16.64 7.53 -33.02
N PHE A 38 -16.10 8.43 -33.82
CA PHE A 38 -14.97 9.27 -33.44
C PHE A 38 -15.33 10.30 -32.35
N ALA A 39 -16.54 10.86 -32.38
CA ALA A 39 -17.02 11.74 -31.31
C ALA A 39 -17.26 11.00 -29.99
N PHE A 40 -17.72 9.75 -30.01
CA PHE A 40 -17.83 8.91 -28.80
C PHE A 40 -16.46 8.46 -28.28
N ALA A 41 -15.50 8.15 -29.15
CA ALA A 41 -14.13 7.87 -28.75
C ALA A 41 -13.44 9.09 -28.12
N SER A 42 -13.64 10.29 -28.72
CA SER A 42 -13.08 11.55 -28.18
C SER A 42 -13.76 12.00 -26.88
N LEU A 43 -15.01 11.59 -26.59
CA LEU A 43 -15.68 11.83 -25.32
C LEU A 43 -15.22 10.84 -24.23
N ALA A 44 -14.81 9.63 -24.59
CA ALA A 44 -14.19 8.68 -23.68
C ALA A 44 -12.79 9.12 -23.26
N ASP A 45 -11.98 9.68 -24.20
CA ASP A 45 -10.67 10.27 -23.88
C ASP A 45 -10.76 11.60 -23.11
N ALA A 46 -11.85 12.35 -23.25
CA ALA A 46 -12.04 13.61 -22.51
C ALA A 46 -12.51 13.41 -21.05
N GLN A 47 -12.91 12.20 -20.66
CA GLN A 47 -13.16 11.83 -19.26
C GLN A 47 -11.91 11.34 -18.53
N GLY A 48 -10.75 11.28 -19.15
CA GLY A 48 -9.51 10.68 -18.67
C GLY A 48 -8.43 11.63 -18.15
N ALA A 49 -8.70 12.93 -17.92
CA ALA A 49 -7.90 13.70 -16.95
C ALA A 49 -8.56 13.53 -15.57
N GLY A 50 -8.62 12.31 -15.09
CA GLY A 50 -9.14 11.97 -13.78
C GLY A 50 -8.32 12.69 -12.69
N GLU A 51 -9.03 13.11 -11.63
CA GLU A 51 -8.39 13.60 -10.43
C GLU A 51 -7.29 12.62 -9.99
N LYS A 52 -6.07 13.11 -9.74
CA LYS A 52 -4.95 12.27 -9.32
C LYS A 52 -5.30 11.48 -8.08
N PHE A 53 -4.98 10.20 -8.11
CA PHE A 53 -5.06 9.34 -6.93
C PHE A 53 -3.76 9.48 -6.14
N VAL A 54 -3.78 10.22 -5.05
CA VAL A 54 -2.60 10.43 -4.20
C VAL A 54 -2.53 9.32 -3.16
N PHE A 55 -1.45 8.56 -3.20
CA PHE A 55 -1.09 7.55 -2.20
C PHE A 55 0.05 8.06 -1.33
N THR A 56 -0.16 8.12 -0.01
CA THR A 56 0.87 8.56 0.94
C THR A 56 1.33 7.36 1.78
N PRO A 57 2.56 6.85 1.55
CA PRO A 57 3.17 5.86 2.44
C PRO A 57 3.37 6.42 3.85
N GLN A 58 3.55 5.53 4.83
CA GLN A 58 3.70 5.95 6.24
C GLN A 58 5.09 6.52 6.57
N SER A 59 6.05 6.47 5.65
CA SER A 59 7.44 6.88 5.88
C SER A 59 8.10 7.39 4.60
N THR A 60 9.38 7.75 4.70
CA THR A 60 10.22 8.16 3.57
C THR A 60 10.48 7.03 2.58
N ALA A 61 10.96 7.36 1.37
CA ALA A 61 11.22 6.39 0.32
C ALA A 61 12.22 5.29 0.75
N GLN A 62 11.80 4.03 0.62
CA GLN A 62 12.58 2.85 0.98
C GLN A 62 11.95 1.58 0.41
N ALA A 63 12.65 0.43 0.52
CA ALA A 63 12.21 -0.86 -0.03
C ALA A 63 10.91 -1.39 0.57
N GLN A 64 10.49 -0.91 1.77
CA GLN A 64 9.19 -1.19 2.36
C GLN A 64 8.01 -0.87 1.41
N PHE A 65 8.22 0.03 0.45
CA PHE A 65 7.17 0.46 -0.48
C PHE A 65 7.41 0.02 -1.93
N ALA A 66 8.31 -0.93 -2.13
CA ALA A 66 8.81 -1.36 -3.43
C ALA A 66 7.70 -1.75 -4.42
N GLY A 67 6.71 -2.53 -3.98
CA GLY A 67 5.61 -2.97 -4.85
C GLY A 67 4.79 -1.83 -5.42
N TYR A 68 4.62 -0.74 -4.66
CA TYR A 68 3.90 0.45 -5.16
C TYR A 68 4.72 1.22 -6.20
N TYR A 69 6.06 1.29 -6.03
CA TYR A 69 6.93 1.87 -7.06
C TYR A 69 6.90 1.03 -8.32
N VAL A 70 6.95 -0.29 -8.19
CA VAL A 70 6.83 -1.21 -9.32
C VAL A 70 5.49 -1.03 -10.01
N ALA A 71 4.38 -0.97 -9.28
CA ALA A 71 3.05 -0.77 -9.87
C ALA A 71 2.95 0.54 -10.67
N LEU A 72 3.60 1.60 -10.19
CA LEU A 72 3.66 2.88 -10.89
C LEU A 72 4.53 2.80 -12.16
N GLU A 73 5.75 2.29 -12.04
CA GLU A 73 6.75 2.30 -13.11
C GLU A 73 6.49 1.24 -14.20
N GLN A 74 5.86 0.12 -13.85
CA GLN A 74 5.41 -0.90 -14.81
C GLN A 74 4.08 -0.52 -15.48
N GLY A 75 3.43 0.55 -15.02
CA GLY A 75 2.18 1.03 -15.61
C GLY A 75 0.92 0.30 -15.14
N PHE A 76 0.98 -0.55 -14.11
CA PHE A 76 -0.19 -1.31 -13.63
C PHE A 76 -1.31 -0.40 -13.14
N TYR A 77 -0.98 0.76 -12.54
CA TYR A 77 -2.00 1.75 -12.21
C TYR A 77 -2.66 2.36 -13.46
N ALA A 78 -1.88 2.67 -14.48
CA ALA A 78 -2.39 3.23 -15.73
C ALA A 78 -3.27 2.22 -16.49
N GLU A 79 -2.94 0.92 -16.46
CA GLU A 79 -3.77 -0.15 -17.03
C GLU A 79 -5.14 -0.28 -16.33
N GLU A 80 -5.20 0.04 -15.03
CA GLU A 80 -6.45 0.15 -14.26
C GLU A 80 -7.15 1.51 -14.40
N GLY A 81 -6.63 2.40 -15.24
CA GLY A 81 -7.19 3.73 -15.50
C GLY A 81 -6.94 4.77 -14.41
N LEU A 82 -5.91 4.58 -13.58
CA LEU A 82 -5.56 5.49 -12.49
C LEU A 82 -4.31 6.32 -12.83
N ASP A 83 -4.37 7.62 -12.58
CA ASP A 83 -3.20 8.51 -12.49
C ASP A 83 -2.75 8.59 -11.02
N VAL A 84 -1.79 7.73 -10.63
CA VAL A 84 -1.33 7.62 -9.24
C VAL A 84 -0.10 8.49 -8.99
N GLU A 85 -0.14 9.24 -7.89
CA GLU A 85 1.02 9.94 -7.34
C GLU A 85 1.39 9.32 -5.99
N ILE A 86 2.67 8.91 -5.83
CA ILE A 86 3.20 8.43 -4.54
C ILE A 86 3.86 9.61 -3.84
N ALA A 87 3.16 10.18 -2.86
CA ALA A 87 3.60 11.35 -2.11
C ALA A 87 4.10 10.94 -0.71
N HIS A 88 5.41 10.84 -0.54
CA HIS A 88 5.99 10.55 0.77
C HIS A 88 5.73 11.68 1.78
N PRO A 89 5.40 11.35 3.05
CA PRO A 89 5.09 12.38 4.04
C PRO A 89 6.33 13.19 4.41
N TYR A 90 6.10 14.46 4.73
CA TYR A 90 7.13 15.27 5.38
C TYR A 90 7.29 14.84 6.85
N ALA A 91 8.47 15.10 7.42
CA ALA A 91 8.80 14.72 8.80
C ALA A 91 7.83 15.26 9.88
N THR A 92 7.01 16.25 9.54
CA THR A 92 6.08 16.93 10.45
C THR A 92 4.63 16.45 10.36
N THR A 93 4.29 15.61 9.37
CA THR A 93 2.91 15.13 9.15
C THR A 93 2.84 13.62 9.31
N SER A 94 1.78 13.12 9.96
CA SER A 94 1.52 11.69 10.04
C SER A 94 0.64 11.21 8.87
N ALA A 95 0.73 9.91 8.57
CA ALA A 95 -0.14 9.28 7.58
C ALA A 95 -1.64 9.44 7.93
N VAL A 96 -1.97 9.34 9.23
CA VAL A 96 -3.34 9.55 9.74
C VAL A 96 -3.80 11.00 9.55
N ASP A 97 -2.92 11.97 9.76
CA ASP A 97 -3.29 13.39 9.56
C ASP A 97 -3.52 13.69 8.07
N ASN A 98 -2.69 13.14 7.19
CA ASN A 98 -2.82 13.32 5.75
C ASN A 98 -4.15 12.75 5.21
N ILE A 99 -4.51 11.52 5.60
CA ILE A 99 -5.76 10.92 5.12
C ILE A 99 -6.99 11.60 5.74
N ARG A 100 -6.90 12.02 7.01
CA ARG A 100 -7.97 12.79 7.69
C ARG A 100 -8.23 14.14 7.04
N ALA A 101 -7.16 14.80 6.60
CA ALA A 101 -7.25 16.09 5.92
C ALA A 101 -7.62 15.97 4.43
N GLY A 102 -7.76 14.76 3.89
CA GLY A 102 -8.05 14.54 2.47
C GLY A 102 -6.87 14.89 1.54
N VAL A 103 -5.65 14.96 2.08
CA VAL A 103 -4.42 15.21 1.29
C VAL A 103 -4.07 14.00 0.42
N CYS A 104 -4.48 12.82 0.84
CA CYS A 104 -4.34 11.59 0.05
C CYS A 104 -5.64 10.77 0.08
N GLN A 105 -5.84 9.94 -0.94
CA GLN A 105 -6.95 9.01 -1.05
C GLN A 105 -6.66 7.71 -0.30
N ALA A 106 -5.38 7.26 -0.30
CA ALA A 106 -4.96 6.04 0.37
C ALA A 106 -3.66 6.24 1.15
N THR A 107 -3.51 5.46 2.22
CA THR A 107 -2.29 5.41 3.03
C THR A 107 -2.01 4.01 3.56
N ILE A 108 -0.78 3.76 4.03
CA ILE A 108 -0.42 2.53 4.73
C ILE A 108 -0.44 2.80 6.23
N LEU A 109 -1.08 1.90 6.98
CA LEU A 109 -1.07 1.91 8.44
C LEU A 109 -0.85 0.49 8.99
N PRO A 110 -0.19 0.35 10.15
CA PRO A 110 -0.31 -0.85 10.96
C PRO A 110 -1.76 -1.08 11.39
N LEU A 111 -2.23 -2.33 11.42
CA LEU A 111 -3.61 -2.68 11.81
C LEU A 111 -4.00 -2.04 13.15
N SER A 112 -3.14 -2.13 14.16
CA SER A 112 -3.39 -1.52 15.47
C SER A 112 -3.60 0.00 15.43
N LEU A 113 -2.88 0.70 14.56
CA LEU A 113 -3.07 2.15 14.38
C LEU A 113 -4.36 2.44 13.61
N ALA A 114 -4.71 1.64 12.61
CA ALA A 114 -5.97 1.77 11.88
C ALA A 114 -7.17 1.56 12.83
N MET A 115 -7.14 0.52 13.66
CA MET A 115 -8.18 0.24 14.66
C MET A 115 -8.34 1.40 15.66
N ARG A 116 -7.25 1.92 16.20
CA ARG A 116 -7.28 3.10 17.08
C ARG A 116 -7.76 4.37 16.36
N THR A 117 -7.47 4.49 15.08
CA THR A 117 -7.94 5.63 14.27
C THR A 117 -9.45 5.57 14.06
N ILE A 118 -10.00 4.36 13.86
CA ILE A 118 -11.44 4.11 13.77
C ILE A 118 -12.10 4.38 15.12
N ASP A 119 -11.54 3.88 16.23
CA ASP A 119 -12.03 4.15 17.59
C ASP A 119 -12.03 5.65 17.90
N GLY A 120 -11.04 6.39 17.40
CA GLY A 120 -10.94 7.85 17.46
C GLY A 120 -11.85 8.62 16.49
N GLY A 121 -12.80 7.94 15.83
CA GLY A 121 -13.86 8.54 15.02
C GLY A 121 -13.52 8.84 13.55
N LEU A 122 -12.45 8.27 13.00
CA LEU A 122 -12.18 8.30 11.55
C LEU A 122 -12.39 6.90 10.95
N PRO A 123 -13.55 6.59 10.34
CA PRO A 123 -13.80 5.30 9.74
C PRO A 123 -12.87 5.04 8.54
N LEU A 124 -12.16 3.91 8.58
CA LEU A 124 -11.24 3.47 7.54
C LEU A 124 -11.68 2.11 6.97
N VAL A 125 -11.31 1.85 5.71
CA VAL A 125 -11.50 0.56 5.03
C VAL A 125 -10.14 0.04 4.61
N ASN A 126 -9.81 -1.20 4.98
CA ASN A 126 -8.65 -1.93 4.47
C ASN A 126 -8.97 -2.43 3.06
N ILE A 127 -8.23 -1.96 2.07
CA ILE A 127 -8.42 -2.35 0.67
C ILE A 127 -7.34 -3.33 0.17
N LEU A 128 -6.24 -3.45 0.92
CA LEU A 128 -5.15 -4.38 0.61
C LEU A 128 -4.34 -4.64 1.88
N GLN A 129 -4.12 -5.90 2.23
CA GLN A 129 -3.23 -6.27 3.33
C GLN A 129 -1.90 -6.77 2.76
N THR A 130 -0.83 -6.04 3.01
CA THR A 130 0.49 -6.37 2.43
C THR A 130 1.41 -7.16 3.36
N SER A 131 1.12 -7.20 4.67
CA SER A 131 1.89 -7.98 5.64
C SER A 131 1.03 -9.06 6.24
N MET A 132 1.43 -10.31 6.11
CA MET A 132 0.75 -11.46 6.72
C MET A 132 1.26 -11.74 8.13
N ASN A 133 2.46 -11.26 8.46
CA ASN A 133 3.09 -11.47 9.76
C ASN A 133 3.53 -10.15 10.40
N SER A 134 3.82 -10.21 11.69
CA SER A 134 4.32 -9.09 12.46
C SER A 134 5.81 -8.84 12.17
N ALA A 135 6.16 -7.62 11.81
CA ALA A 135 7.54 -7.17 11.73
C ALA A 135 8.10 -6.68 13.09
N THR A 136 7.29 -6.74 14.15
CA THR A 136 7.70 -6.24 15.47
C THR A 136 8.72 -7.15 16.11
N VAL A 137 9.83 -6.56 16.58
CA VAL A 137 10.83 -7.24 17.40
C VAL A 137 11.20 -6.37 18.61
N ILE A 138 11.50 -7.02 19.75
CA ILE A 138 12.14 -6.39 20.90
C ILE A 138 13.58 -6.89 20.93
N ILE A 139 14.54 -5.99 21.00
CA ILE A 139 15.97 -6.30 20.96
C ILE A 139 16.61 -5.82 22.25
N SER A 140 17.20 -6.73 23.02
CA SER A 140 17.98 -6.41 24.20
C SER A 140 19.42 -6.02 23.83
N ARG A 141 20.02 -5.14 24.63
CA ARG A 141 21.39 -4.67 24.39
C ARG A 141 22.44 -5.74 24.67
N TRP A 142 22.23 -6.54 25.69
CA TRP A 142 23.24 -7.46 26.23
C TRP A 142 23.08 -8.89 25.76
N GLY A 143 22.08 -9.15 24.91
CA GLY A 143 21.78 -10.49 24.41
C GLY A 143 20.92 -11.32 25.38
N ASP A 144 20.43 -10.71 26.45
CA ASP A 144 19.47 -11.35 27.36
C ASP A 144 18.11 -11.50 26.67
N ASP A 145 17.36 -12.54 27.05
CA ASP A 145 15.99 -12.69 26.57
C ASP A 145 15.14 -11.50 27.02
N PRO A 146 14.51 -10.76 26.12
CA PRO A 146 13.64 -9.64 26.47
C PRO A 146 12.58 -9.97 27.52
N LEU A 147 12.04 -11.19 27.54
CA LEU A 147 11.05 -11.63 28.53
C LEU A 147 11.60 -11.69 29.97
N THR A 148 12.91 -11.77 30.13
CA THR A 148 13.56 -11.85 31.44
C THR A 148 13.97 -10.50 32.03
N LEU A 149 13.95 -9.44 31.22
CA LEU A 149 14.32 -8.10 31.63
C LEU A 149 13.33 -7.55 32.67
N ARG A 150 13.84 -6.97 33.76
CA ARG A 150 13.02 -6.33 34.81
C ARG A 150 13.41 -4.87 34.94
N GLY A 151 12.41 -3.97 35.05
CA GLY A 151 12.63 -2.53 35.14
C GLY A 151 13.42 -1.96 33.96
N ALA A 152 13.41 -2.65 32.81
CA ALA A 152 14.22 -2.27 31.66
C ALA A 152 13.64 -1.03 30.97
N ARG A 153 14.51 -0.09 30.61
CA ARG A 153 14.17 1.04 29.75
C ARG A 153 14.13 0.57 28.32
N VAL A 154 12.96 0.61 27.70
CA VAL A 154 12.74 0.13 26.34
C VAL A 154 12.40 1.30 25.42
N ALA A 155 13.23 1.51 24.40
CA ALA A 155 12.95 2.54 23.39
C ALA A 155 11.72 2.16 22.57
N ALA A 156 10.80 3.11 22.40
CA ALA A 156 9.58 2.93 21.59
C ALA A 156 9.37 4.12 20.66
N PHE A 157 8.74 3.87 19.53
CA PHE A 157 8.35 4.92 18.60
C PHE A 157 7.31 5.86 19.24
N ARG A 158 7.38 7.15 18.90
CA ARG A 158 6.43 8.16 19.42
C ARG A 158 5.01 7.91 18.93
N ALA A 159 4.86 7.47 17.70
CA ALA A 159 3.56 7.22 17.08
C ALA A 159 3.64 6.10 16.03
N GLY A 160 2.51 5.56 15.66
CA GLY A 160 2.32 4.70 14.49
C GLY A 160 2.68 3.24 14.69
N PHE A 161 3.74 2.93 15.42
CA PHE A 161 4.23 1.56 15.59
C PHE A 161 4.50 1.27 17.08
N GLY A 162 4.18 0.06 17.51
CA GLY A 162 4.53 -0.38 18.88
C GLY A 162 3.34 -0.44 19.85
N GLN A 163 2.09 -0.23 19.42
CA GLN A 163 0.92 -0.38 20.28
C GLN A 163 0.81 -1.83 20.79
N LEU A 164 0.87 -2.79 19.88
CA LEU A 164 0.80 -4.22 20.23
C LEU A 164 1.95 -4.67 21.13
N ALA A 165 3.14 -4.10 20.99
CA ALA A 165 4.26 -4.41 21.88
C ALA A 165 4.04 -3.91 23.31
N ARG A 166 3.30 -2.81 23.50
CA ARG A 166 2.92 -2.34 24.83
C ARG A 166 1.84 -3.23 25.43
N SER A 167 0.82 -3.60 24.63
CA SER A 167 -0.20 -4.55 25.04
C SER A 167 0.43 -5.88 25.47
N PHE A 168 1.34 -6.40 24.65
CA PHE A 168 2.12 -7.60 24.97
C PHE A 168 2.85 -7.47 26.30
N ALA A 169 3.56 -6.37 26.54
CA ALA A 169 4.29 -6.20 27.81
C ALA A 169 3.36 -6.20 29.02
N GLU A 170 2.16 -5.64 28.92
CA GLU A 170 1.14 -5.68 29.97
C GLU A 170 0.60 -7.12 30.17
N MET A 171 0.33 -7.85 29.10
CA MET A 171 -0.15 -9.23 29.14
C MET A 171 0.87 -10.18 29.80
N GLU A 172 2.16 -9.98 29.49
CA GLU A 172 3.26 -10.78 30.04
C GLU A 172 3.76 -10.28 31.40
N ASN A 173 3.13 -9.24 31.97
CA ASN A 173 3.54 -8.60 33.22
C ASN A 173 5.00 -8.15 33.20
N LEU A 174 5.44 -7.59 32.10
CA LEU A 174 6.78 -7.00 31.93
C LEU A 174 6.75 -5.55 32.43
N ASP A 175 7.57 -5.25 33.40
CA ASP A 175 7.66 -3.91 34.03
C ASP A 175 8.58 -2.95 33.24
N TYR A 176 8.34 -2.85 31.90
CA TYR A 176 9.14 -1.99 31.04
C TYR A 176 8.86 -0.52 31.26
N GLU A 177 9.93 0.28 31.37
CA GLU A 177 9.85 1.73 31.27
C GLU A 177 9.97 2.14 29.78
N TRP A 178 8.85 2.57 29.18
CA TRP A 178 8.81 2.94 27.78
C TRP A 178 9.36 4.33 27.51
N ILE A 179 10.51 4.43 26.86
CA ILE A 179 11.17 5.67 26.46
C ILE A 179 10.81 6.03 25.03
N GLN A 180 9.93 7.02 24.85
CA GLN A 180 9.51 7.47 23.53
C GLN A 180 10.60 8.28 22.83
N ALA A 181 10.99 7.86 21.61
CA ALA A 181 12.03 8.53 20.84
C ALA A 181 11.63 8.76 19.37
N ALA A 182 12.20 9.81 18.79
CA ALA A 182 12.09 10.04 17.35
C ALA A 182 12.92 9.02 16.55
N SER A 183 14.04 8.54 17.14
CA SER A 183 14.87 7.48 16.59
C SER A 183 15.23 6.49 17.70
N VAL A 184 14.52 5.38 17.76
CA VAL A 184 14.76 4.30 18.73
C VAL A 184 16.18 3.73 18.58
N LYS A 185 16.64 3.59 17.33
CA LYS A 185 17.98 3.14 17.01
C LYS A 185 19.06 4.03 17.66
N ASN A 186 18.96 5.34 17.52
CA ASN A 186 20.00 6.25 17.98
C ASN A 186 20.15 6.24 19.50
N ILE A 187 19.06 6.23 20.26
CA ILE A 187 19.13 6.16 21.73
C ILE A 187 19.60 4.79 22.22
N PHE A 188 19.27 3.72 21.48
CA PHE A 188 19.79 2.38 21.73
C PHE A 188 21.30 2.32 21.48
N ILE A 189 21.79 2.81 20.34
CA ILE A 189 23.23 2.89 20.03
C ILE A 189 23.99 3.70 21.12
N ALA A 190 23.42 4.81 21.55
CA ALA A 190 23.99 5.66 22.58
C ALA A 190 24.04 5.03 24.00
N GLY A 191 23.42 3.85 24.20
CA GLY A 191 23.38 3.18 25.51
C GLY A 191 22.40 3.81 26.50
N ALA A 192 21.46 4.61 26.03
CA ALA A 192 20.48 5.29 26.88
C ALA A 192 19.31 4.40 27.32
N VAL A 193 19.17 3.23 26.71
CA VAL A 193 18.11 2.23 26.98
C VAL A 193 18.69 0.83 27.00
N ASP A 194 18.00 -0.09 27.65
CA ASP A 194 18.39 -1.48 27.86
C ASP A 194 17.90 -2.38 26.73
N ALA A 195 16.74 -2.03 26.13
CA ALA A 195 16.18 -2.68 24.96
C ALA A 195 15.52 -1.66 24.02
N THR A 196 15.14 -2.13 22.84
CA THR A 196 14.44 -1.30 21.86
C THR A 196 13.40 -2.08 21.10
N LEU A 197 12.25 -1.44 20.80
CA LEU A 197 11.38 -1.88 19.71
C LEU A 197 12.07 -1.61 18.38
N ALA A 198 11.92 -2.52 17.45
CA ALA A 198 12.43 -2.38 16.10
C ALA A 198 11.50 -3.08 15.10
N ARG A 199 11.65 -2.76 13.84
CA ARG A 199 11.06 -3.52 12.74
C ARG A 199 12.10 -4.49 12.21
N SER A 200 11.71 -5.73 11.98
CA SER A 200 12.61 -6.79 11.48
C SER A 200 13.24 -6.41 10.13
N TYR A 201 12.52 -5.66 9.29
CA TYR A 201 12.99 -5.22 7.98
C TYR A 201 13.82 -3.92 8.00
N ASP A 202 13.84 -3.15 9.09
CA ASP A 202 14.51 -1.83 9.12
C ASP A 202 15.52 -1.71 10.27
N GLU A 203 15.10 -1.26 11.47
CA GLU A 203 16.01 -0.97 12.59
C GLU A 203 16.85 -2.17 13.00
N TYR A 204 16.30 -3.38 12.91
CA TYR A 204 17.05 -4.61 13.19
C TYR A 204 18.28 -4.73 12.29
N TYR A 205 18.14 -4.60 10.97
CA TYR A 205 19.29 -4.65 10.07
C TYR A 205 20.24 -3.47 10.22
N GLN A 206 19.72 -2.27 10.53
CA GLN A 206 20.55 -1.12 10.84
C GLN A 206 21.40 -1.36 12.09
N LEU A 207 20.85 -1.96 13.14
CA LEU A 207 21.57 -2.31 14.35
C LEU A 207 22.60 -3.41 14.13
N LEU A 208 22.28 -4.42 13.35
CA LEU A 208 23.24 -5.46 12.92
C LEU A 208 24.45 -4.86 12.21
N GLN A 209 24.25 -3.89 11.32
CA GLN A 209 25.37 -3.21 10.62
C GLN A 209 26.29 -2.46 11.58
N THR A 210 25.79 -2.01 12.74
CA THR A 210 26.62 -1.37 13.77
C THR A 210 27.44 -2.36 14.60
N ARG A 211 27.13 -3.65 14.54
CA ARG A 211 27.69 -4.74 15.36
C ARG A 211 27.45 -4.58 16.87
N ILE A 212 26.51 -3.74 17.29
CA ILE A 212 26.11 -3.59 18.70
C ILE A 212 25.29 -4.79 19.16
N ILE A 213 24.54 -5.39 18.24
CA ILE A 213 23.79 -6.64 18.46
C ILE A 213 24.38 -7.78 17.60
N GLN A 214 24.15 -9.01 18.04
CA GLN A 214 24.45 -10.20 17.27
C GLN A 214 23.17 -10.77 16.62
N PRO A 215 23.26 -11.43 15.47
CA PRO A 215 22.10 -12.10 14.88
C PRO A 215 21.45 -13.05 15.88
N ASP A 216 20.12 -13.02 15.95
CA ASP A 216 19.26 -13.94 16.71
C ASP A 216 19.60 -14.11 18.19
N THR A 217 20.28 -13.11 18.79
CA THR A 217 20.66 -13.10 20.21
C THR A 217 19.99 -11.92 20.92
N GLY A 218 19.25 -12.22 21.99
CA GLY A 218 18.52 -11.20 22.74
C GLY A 218 17.38 -10.55 21.95
N ILE A 219 16.69 -11.32 21.14
CA ILE A 219 15.65 -10.83 20.23
C ILE A 219 14.38 -11.64 20.46
N TYR A 220 13.29 -10.93 20.76
CA TYR A 220 11.95 -11.48 20.75
C TYR A 220 11.24 -11.06 19.46
N ARG A 221 10.87 -12.03 18.62
CA ARG A 221 10.14 -11.81 17.37
C ARG A 221 8.67 -12.12 17.57
N PHE A 222 7.80 -11.16 17.35
CA PHE A 222 6.36 -11.35 17.53
C PHE A 222 5.80 -12.39 16.55
N GLU A 223 6.37 -12.50 15.36
CA GLU A 223 5.92 -13.47 14.34
C GLU A 223 6.05 -14.93 14.77
N ASP A 224 7.00 -15.26 15.66
CA ASP A 224 7.28 -16.60 16.12
C ASP A 224 6.36 -17.06 17.29
N HIS A 225 5.43 -16.20 17.73
CA HIS A 225 4.62 -16.41 18.93
C HIS A 225 3.14 -16.11 18.69
N GLU A 226 2.30 -16.38 19.70
CA GLU A 226 0.84 -16.11 19.69
C GLU A 226 0.49 -14.63 19.47
N TYR A 227 1.43 -13.73 19.63
CA TYR A 227 1.29 -12.29 19.38
C TYR A 227 1.51 -11.89 17.91
N ASN A 228 1.69 -12.87 17.03
CA ASN A 228 1.75 -12.63 15.59
C ASN A 228 0.41 -12.09 15.08
N VAL A 229 0.44 -10.86 14.52
CA VAL A 229 -0.72 -10.17 13.95
C VAL A 229 -0.33 -9.55 12.63
N GLN A 230 -1.19 -9.64 11.63
CA GLN A 230 -1.02 -8.92 10.38
C GLN A 230 -0.84 -7.42 10.67
N GLN A 231 0.14 -6.77 10.09
CA GLN A 231 0.43 -5.38 10.41
C GLN A 231 0.09 -4.41 9.30
N GLU A 232 0.86 -4.38 8.23
CA GLU A 232 0.77 -3.32 7.23
C GLU A 232 -0.35 -3.57 6.24
N GLY A 233 -1.31 -2.66 6.20
CA GLY A 233 -2.39 -2.63 5.22
C GLY A 233 -2.55 -1.26 4.58
N VAL A 234 -3.15 -1.24 3.40
CA VAL A 234 -3.56 -0.01 2.70
C VAL A 234 -4.98 0.33 3.09
N TYR A 235 -5.17 1.57 3.50
CA TYR A 235 -6.45 2.08 3.98
C TYR A 235 -6.88 3.31 3.18
N VAL A 236 -8.19 3.38 2.94
CA VAL A 236 -8.91 4.58 2.48
C VAL A 236 -9.94 4.97 3.53
N THR A 237 -10.47 6.20 3.52
CA THR A 237 -11.62 6.51 4.38
C THR A 237 -12.87 5.78 3.89
N ARG A 238 -13.77 5.43 4.81
CA ARG A 238 -15.06 4.80 4.44
C ARG A 238 -15.85 5.68 3.48
N ALA A 239 -15.89 6.98 3.70
CA ALA A 239 -16.57 7.93 2.83
C ALA A 239 -15.98 7.93 1.40
N TYR A 240 -14.65 7.84 1.27
CA TYR A 240 -14.02 7.71 -0.05
C TYR A 240 -14.37 6.37 -0.70
N TYR A 241 -14.30 5.27 0.06
CA TYR A 241 -14.62 3.95 -0.46
C TYR A 241 -16.06 3.87 -0.98
N GLU A 242 -17.03 4.42 -0.25
CA GLU A 242 -18.44 4.42 -0.64
C GLU A 242 -18.72 5.20 -1.94
N THR A 243 -17.97 6.25 -2.20
CA THR A 243 -18.16 7.11 -3.38
C THR A 243 -17.24 6.77 -4.55
N HIS A 244 -16.07 6.15 -4.29
CA HIS A 244 -15.02 5.88 -5.29
C HIS A 244 -14.53 4.42 -5.24
N ARG A 245 -15.43 3.48 -4.95
CA ARG A 245 -15.12 2.07 -4.76
C ARG A 245 -14.28 1.49 -5.90
N ALA A 246 -14.66 1.78 -7.16
CA ALA A 246 -13.94 1.27 -8.33
C ALA A 246 -12.47 1.72 -8.35
N GLN A 247 -12.18 2.97 -7.97
CA GLN A 247 -10.81 3.49 -7.93
C GLN A 247 -10.01 2.84 -6.78
N ALA A 248 -10.61 2.67 -5.60
CA ALA A 248 -9.96 2.04 -4.46
C ALA A 248 -9.60 0.57 -4.76
N GLU A 249 -10.52 -0.18 -5.37
CA GLU A 249 -10.30 -1.57 -5.77
C GLU A 249 -9.29 -1.69 -6.92
N ALA A 250 -9.29 -0.76 -7.88
CA ALA A 250 -8.31 -0.69 -8.98
C ALA A 250 -6.89 -0.43 -8.41
N PHE A 251 -6.76 0.51 -7.47
CA PHE A 251 -5.49 0.74 -6.77
C PHE A 251 -4.98 -0.51 -6.05
N ALA A 252 -5.87 -1.21 -5.34
CA ALA A 252 -5.51 -2.44 -4.62
C ALA A 252 -5.03 -3.55 -5.58
N ARG A 253 -5.74 -3.78 -6.70
CA ARG A 253 -5.34 -4.78 -7.72
C ARG A 253 -4.00 -4.46 -8.33
N ALA A 254 -3.79 -3.23 -8.79
CA ALA A 254 -2.53 -2.80 -9.39
C ALA A 254 -1.36 -2.87 -8.38
N SER A 255 -1.59 -2.46 -7.13
CA SER A 255 -0.58 -2.56 -6.06
C SER A 255 -0.19 -4.01 -5.78
N ARG A 256 -1.17 -4.94 -5.78
CA ARG A 256 -0.91 -6.37 -5.64
C ARG A 256 -0.01 -6.89 -6.76
N LEU A 257 -0.33 -6.58 -8.02
CA LEU A 257 0.51 -6.95 -9.17
C LEU A 257 1.94 -6.41 -9.02
N GLY A 258 2.09 -5.17 -8.52
CA GLY A 258 3.39 -4.59 -8.25
C GLY A 258 4.20 -5.37 -7.20
N TRP A 259 3.55 -5.89 -6.16
CA TRP A 259 4.21 -6.73 -5.16
C TRP A 259 4.53 -8.13 -5.68
N GLU A 260 3.66 -8.74 -6.47
CA GLU A 260 3.91 -10.03 -7.14
C GLU A 260 5.11 -9.91 -8.09
N TRP A 261 5.15 -8.86 -8.90
CA TRP A 261 6.28 -8.59 -9.79
C TRP A 261 7.59 -8.32 -9.02
N ALA A 262 7.52 -7.58 -7.90
CA ALA A 262 8.69 -7.27 -7.07
C ALA A 262 9.34 -8.53 -6.47
N ASP A 263 8.55 -9.54 -6.13
CA ASP A 263 9.02 -10.84 -5.65
C ASP A 263 9.72 -11.64 -6.75
N GLU A 264 9.16 -11.63 -7.94
CA GLU A 264 9.71 -12.32 -9.12
C GLU A 264 10.98 -11.65 -9.68
N HIS A 265 11.12 -10.32 -9.48
CA HIS A 265 12.18 -9.50 -10.07
C HIS A 265 12.92 -8.66 -9.01
N PRO A 266 13.56 -9.29 -7.99
CA PRO A 266 14.10 -8.58 -6.84
C PRO A 266 15.27 -7.61 -7.17
N GLN A 267 16.06 -7.88 -8.20
CA GLN A 267 17.19 -7.02 -8.56
C GLN A 267 16.72 -5.75 -9.26
N GLU A 268 15.81 -5.87 -10.23
CA GLU A 268 15.19 -4.74 -10.93
C GLU A 268 14.39 -3.88 -9.95
N THR A 269 13.68 -4.52 -9.02
CA THR A 269 12.97 -3.84 -7.94
C THR A 269 13.92 -3.07 -7.04
N LEU A 270 15.04 -3.66 -6.66
CA LEU A 270 16.05 -2.98 -5.85
C LEU A 270 16.68 -1.78 -6.59
N ASP A 271 16.93 -1.90 -7.89
CA ASP A 271 17.44 -0.79 -8.71
C ASP A 271 16.43 0.35 -8.76
N LEU A 272 15.14 0.02 -8.88
CA LEU A 272 14.06 0.98 -8.83
C LEU A 272 13.98 1.68 -7.46
N VAL A 273 13.97 0.92 -6.37
CA VAL A 273 14.00 1.46 -4.99
C VAL A 273 15.19 2.43 -4.82
N MET A 274 16.39 2.04 -5.27
CA MET A 274 17.57 2.90 -5.15
C MET A 274 17.47 4.17 -6.00
N ARG A 275 16.64 4.19 -7.06
CA ARG A 275 16.33 5.41 -7.82
C ARG A 275 15.48 6.36 -6.98
N TYR A 276 14.38 5.89 -6.38
CA TYR A 276 13.52 6.66 -5.48
C TYR A 276 14.29 7.20 -4.26
N VAL A 277 15.07 6.35 -3.61
CA VAL A 277 15.90 6.74 -2.45
C VAL A 277 16.85 7.89 -2.78
N ARG A 278 17.47 7.89 -3.97
CA ARG A 278 18.33 9.00 -4.43
C ARG A 278 17.53 10.27 -4.74
N GLU A 279 16.38 10.13 -5.40
CA GLU A 279 15.51 11.25 -5.74
C GLU A 279 15.04 12.00 -4.48
N PHE A 280 14.60 11.24 -3.47
CA PHE A 280 14.18 11.79 -2.18
C PHE A 280 15.33 12.08 -1.22
N ARG A 281 16.59 11.88 -1.63
CA ARG A 281 17.81 12.14 -0.87
C ARG A 281 17.83 11.44 0.50
N ILE A 282 17.36 10.21 0.56
CA ILE A 282 17.32 9.42 1.80
C ILE A 282 18.71 8.83 2.09
N PRO A 283 19.29 9.10 3.27
CA PRO A 283 20.58 8.54 3.66
C PRO A 283 20.44 7.04 3.99
N THR A 284 20.86 6.19 3.06
CA THR A 284 20.82 4.73 3.16
C THR A 284 21.89 4.09 2.26
N ASN A 285 21.97 2.77 2.24
CA ASN A 285 22.84 2.04 1.32
C ASN A 285 22.09 0.86 0.66
N ARG A 286 22.63 0.39 -0.47
CA ARG A 286 22.01 -0.67 -1.27
C ARG A 286 21.82 -1.97 -0.46
N THR A 287 22.79 -2.36 0.34
CA THR A 287 22.71 -3.58 1.15
C THR A 287 21.56 -3.54 2.14
N LEU A 288 21.36 -2.39 2.81
CA LEU A 288 20.22 -2.23 3.72
C LEU A 288 18.89 -2.31 2.97
N GLN A 289 18.78 -1.67 1.81
CA GLN A 289 17.55 -1.73 1.00
C GLN A 289 17.29 -3.13 0.43
N GLU A 290 18.32 -3.89 0.10
CA GLU A 290 18.21 -5.29 -0.33
C GLU A 290 17.71 -6.19 0.79
N LEU A 291 18.28 -6.06 2.00
CA LEU A 291 17.83 -6.81 3.18
C LEU A 291 16.40 -6.45 3.56
N MET A 292 16.05 -5.15 3.49
CA MET A 292 14.70 -4.67 3.73
C MET A 292 13.72 -5.25 2.71
N LEU A 293 14.03 -5.21 1.41
CA LEU A 293 13.18 -5.76 0.36
C LEU A 293 12.91 -7.24 0.58
N LYS A 294 13.97 -8.01 0.83
CA LYS A 294 13.87 -9.45 1.09
C LYS A 294 12.98 -9.75 2.30
N GLU A 295 13.15 -9.01 3.38
CA GLU A 295 12.38 -9.23 4.60
C GLU A 295 10.91 -8.80 4.43
N VAL A 296 10.64 -7.67 3.78
CA VAL A 296 9.27 -7.23 3.50
C VAL A 296 8.53 -8.23 2.62
N ILE A 297 9.17 -8.77 1.58
CA ILE A 297 8.59 -9.82 0.74
C ILE A 297 8.34 -11.09 1.57
N ARG A 298 9.27 -11.50 2.43
CA ARG A 298 9.10 -12.65 3.33
C ARG A 298 7.87 -12.49 4.23
N LEU A 299 7.68 -11.31 4.81
CA LEU A 299 6.55 -11.00 5.69
C LEU A 299 5.19 -11.01 4.97
N GLN A 300 5.17 -10.97 3.64
CA GLN A 300 3.94 -11.11 2.83
C GLN A 300 3.45 -12.55 2.71
N HIS A 301 4.32 -13.54 2.98
CA HIS A 301 3.95 -14.95 2.99
C HIS A 301 3.45 -15.32 4.37
N ASP A 302 2.30 -15.95 4.45
CA ASP A 302 1.78 -16.52 5.68
C ASP A 302 2.77 -17.57 6.23
N HIS A 303 3.05 -17.50 7.53
CA HIS A 303 4.06 -18.34 8.17
C HIS A 303 3.75 -19.84 8.06
N ASP A 304 2.48 -20.21 8.12
CA ASP A 304 2.06 -21.59 8.15
C ASP A 304 1.81 -22.18 6.76
N SER A 305 1.15 -21.42 5.87
CA SER A 305 0.80 -21.88 4.52
C SER A 305 1.87 -21.54 3.47
N GLY A 306 2.67 -20.51 3.71
CA GLY A 306 3.60 -19.94 2.73
C GLY A 306 2.92 -19.16 1.60
N GLU A 307 1.61 -18.96 1.66
CA GLU A 307 0.83 -18.26 0.63
C GLU A 307 0.76 -16.76 0.89
N LYS A 308 0.58 -15.98 -0.18
CA LYS A 308 0.29 -14.54 -0.14
C LYS A 308 -1.20 -14.33 -0.38
N GLU A 309 -1.95 -14.01 0.65
CA GLU A 309 -3.39 -13.75 0.50
C GLU A 309 -3.73 -12.31 0.13
N PHE A 310 -2.89 -11.34 0.49
CA PHE A 310 -3.12 -9.90 0.36
C PHE A 310 -4.46 -9.43 0.95
N ARG A 311 -4.93 -10.16 1.96
CA ARG A 311 -6.23 -9.95 2.61
C ARG A 311 -6.07 -9.90 4.12
N LEU A 312 -6.77 -8.95 4.75
CA LEU A 312 -6.90 -8.91 6.21
C LEU A 312 -7.81 -10.05 6.68
N ARG A 313 -7.31 -10.88 7.58
CA ARG A 313 -8.03 -12.04 8.11
C ARG A 313 -8.82 -11.67 9.37
N PRO A 314 -10.06 -12.19 9.51
CA PRO A 314 -10.91 -11.93 10.69
C PRO A 314 -10.27 -12.32 12.01
N ASP A 315 -9.59 -13.47 12.07
CA ASP A 315 -8.89 -13.94 13.26
C ASP A 315 -7.76 -13.00 13.72
N MET A 316 -7.10 -12.32 12.77
CA MET A 316 -6.09 -11.29 13.07
C MET A 316 -6.71 -10.01 13.63
N VAL A 317 -7.91 -9.64 13.15
CA VAL A 317 -8.68 -8.52 13.71
C VAL A 317 -9.11 -8.84 15.14
N ASP A 318 -9.59 -10.05 15.39
CA ASP A 318 -9.97 -10.50 16.74
C ASP A 318 -8.78 -10.49 17.69
N LYS A 319 -7.65 -11.05 17.29
CA LYS A 319 -6.42 -11.06 18.08
C LYS A 319 -5.91 -9.64 18.39
N ALA A 320 -5.92 -8.74 17.40
CA ALA A 320 -5.55 -7.34 17.62
C ALA A 320 -6.49 -6.62 18.59
N ASN A 321 -7.80 -6.91 18.53
CA ASN A 321 -8.77 -6.42 19.51
C ASN A 321 -8.44 -6.87 20.94
N GLU A 322 -8.21 -8.17 21.16
CA GLU A 322 -7.88 -8.72 22.47
C GLU A 322 -6.66 -7.99 23.08
N MET A 323 -5.61 -7.83 22.29
CA MET A 323 -4.41 -7.11 22.73
C MET A 323 -4.67 -5.65 23.06
N LEU A 324 -5.42 -4.93 22.20
CA LEU A 324 -5.68 -3.50 22.37
C LEU A 324 -6.70 -3.21 23.50
N GLU A 325 -7.71 -4.07 23.67
CA GLU A 325 -8.69 -3.97 24.75
C GLU A 325 -8.04 -4.20 26.12
N GLN A 326 -7.21 -5.22 26.25
CA GLN A 326 -6.47 -5.50 27.51
C GLN A 326 -5.58 -4.33 27.92
N ALA A 327 -4.94 -3.69 26.96
CA ALA A 327 -4.09 -2.52 27.22
C ALA A 327 -4.89 -1.19 27.32
N GLY A 328 -6.22 -1.23 27.28
CA GLY A 328 -7.05 -0.03 27.33
C GLY A 328 -6.79 0.96 26.19
N MET A 329 -6.30 0.48 25.04
CA MET A 329 -5.90 1.32 23.91
C MET A 329 -7.03 1.63 22.92
N ILE A 330 -8.15 0.92 23.01
CA ILE A 330 -9.41 1.17 22.31
C ILE A 330 -10.55 1.18 23.30
N SER A 331 -11.58 1.97 23.01
CA SER A 331 -12.76 2.12 23.88
C SER A 331 -13.89 1.15 23.53
N ARG A 332 -13.85 0.57 22.33
CA ARG A 332 -14.76 -0.44 21.81
C ARG A 332 -14.04 -1.45 20.93
N ARG A 333 -14.61 -2.63 20.79
CA ARG A 333 -14.14 -3.61 19.82
C ARG A 333 -14.35 -3.11 18.40
N ILE A 334 -13.35 -3.26 17.53
CA ILE A 334 -13.41 -2.92 16.12
C ILE A 334 -13.69 -4.19 15.33
N THR A 335 -14.83 -4.23 14.63
CA THR A 335 -15.29 -5.42 13.92
C THR A 335 -14.72 -5.49 12.50
N CYS A 336 -14.82 -6.67 11.86
CA CYS A 336 -14.50 -6.79 10.44
C CYS A 336 -15.37 -5.86 9.58
N GLU A 337 -16.63 -5.59 9.96
CA GLU A 337 -17.51 -4.66 9.26
C GLU A 337 -17.01 -3.20 9.36
N ASP A 338 -16.33 -2.84 10.46
CA ASP A 338 -15.68 -1.53 10.59
C ASP A 338 -14.47 -1.37 9.66
N LEU A 339 -13.78 -2.47 9.32
CA LEU A 339 -12.48 -2.47 8.63
C LEU A 339 -12.55 -2.93 7.17
N LEU A 340 -13.45 -3.85 6.84
CA LEU A 340 -13.48 -4.46 5.50
C LEU A 340 -14.49 -3.77 4.58
N PRO A 341 -14.31 -3.96 3.26
CA PRO A 341 -15.22 -3.43 2.24
C PRO A 341 -16.67 -3.88 2.37
#